data_cdbb74409cb018f5c805a720c9a503a8
#
_entry.id   cdbb74409cb018f5c805a720c9a503a8
#
_cell.length_a   1.000
_cell.length_b   1.000
_cell.length_c   1.000
_cell.angle_alpha   90.00
_cell.angle_beta   90.00
_cell.angle_gamma   90.00
#
_symmetry.space_group_name_H-M   'P 1'
#
loop_
_entity.id
_entity.type
_entity.pdbx_description
1 polymer ?
#
loop_
_entity_poly.entity_id
_entity_poly.type
_entity_poly.pdbx_seq_one_letter_code
_entity_poly.pdbx_strand_id
1 'polypeptide(L)'
;MEKLISEKELPDALWKSIVTEMLPDFIEFFIPELYEVIDFNRGFEFLEQELEKIIKKSKKHRKYTDKLVKVYLKDGKEQWILIHIELQGYHDEDFGERMFTMFYRIYDRFQRKTVALAIFTDGEAGYQPDRFDYDYFQTKLHYEYFSYKILEQKEEELIKSENPFAMAVLAGLYTLKTEGKSISKAETRYEFKKRLSKLLKERGYLEKKFIDLMSFIDGIMFLPDELEIEYEKDVKEEIGGGQDMVPMELTNLYRTGINIGRKEGIEEGIEKGIEKEIS
;
A
#
# COMPACT_ATOMS: atom_id res chain seq x y z
N MET A 1 13.93 1.17 21.11
CA MET A 1 13.10 2.38 20.93
C MET A 1 12.61 2.33 19.49
N GLU A 2 11.44 1.74 19.27
CA GLU A 2 10.81 1.70 17.93
C GLU A 2 10.45 3.13 17.54
N LYS A 3 10.89 3.50 16.36
CA LYS A 3 10.60 4.80 15.75
C LYS A 3 9.12 4.79 15.39
N LEU A 4 8.29 5.54 16.09
CA LEU A 4 6.89 5.74 15.73
C LEU A 4 6.82 6.24 14.29
N ILE A 5 6.17 5.47 13.42
CA ILE A 5 5.95 5.81 12.01
C ILE A 5 5.03 7.05 12.00
N SER A 6 5.41 8.09 11.25
CA SER A 6 4.57 9.28 11.14
C SER A 6 3.30 8.97 10.32
N GLU A 7 2.18 9.69 10.57
CA GLU A 7 0.93 9.52 9.81
C GLU A 7 1.11 9.63 8.29
N LYS A 8 2.11 10.38 7.82
CA LYS A 8 2.45 10.51 6.40
C LYS A 8 3.24 9.31 5.83
N GLU A 9 3.93 8.56 6.68
CA GLU A 9 4.74 7.39 6.26
C GLU A 9 3.94 6.09 6.36
N LEU A 10 2.78 6.12 7.00
CA LEU A 10 1.96 4.94 7.24
C LEU A 10 1.38 4.32 5.97
N PRO A 11 0.78 5.06 5.03
CA PRO A 11 0.27 4.47 3.79
C PRO A 11 1.38 3.77 2.99
N ASP A 12 2.58 4.38 2.92
CA ASP A 12 3.77 3.80 2.29
C ASP A 12 4.14 2.44 2.92
N ALA A 13 4.21 2.39 4.24
CA ALA A 13 4.53 1.16 4.96
C ALA A 13 3.47 0.07 4.75
N LEU A 14 2.18 0.43 4.71
CA LEU A 14 1.08 -0.51 4.50
C LEU A 14 1.11 -1.11 3.09
N TRP A 15 1.32 -0.30 2.05
CA TRP A 15 1.47 -0.80 0.69
C TRP A 15 2.69 -1.71 0.55
N LYS A 16 3.82 -1.37 1.17
CA LYS A 16 5.00 -2.24 1.22
C LYS A 16 4.70 -3.58 1.89
N SER A 17 3.97 -3.54 3.00
CA SER A 17 3.60 -4.74 3.74
C SER A 17 2.70 -5.65 2.91
N ILE A 18 1.59 -5.13 2.36
CA ILE A 18 0.64 -5.97 1.62
C ILE A 18 1.25 -6.55 0.34
N VAL A 19 2.12 -5.82 -0.36
CA VAL A 19 2.89 -6.36 -1.50
C VAL A 19 3.83 -7.48 -1.05
N THR A 20 4.44 -7.37 0.13
CA THR A 20 5.33 -8.40 0.67
C THR A 20 4.58 -9.67 1.05
N GLU A 21 3.46 -9.52 1.78
CA GLU A 21 2.66 -10.64 2.28
C GLU A 21 1.90 -11.37 1.17
N MET A 22 1.50 -10.65 0.13
CA MET A 22 0.67 -11.18 -0.95
C MET A 22 1.37 -11.10 -2.33
N LEU A 23 2.69 -11.28 -2.39
CA LEU A 23 3.45 -11.14 -3.64
C LEU A 23 2.93 -12.03 -4.79
N PRO A 24 2.58 -13.32 -4.58
CA PRO A 24 2.01 -14.12 -5.66
C PRO A 24 0.71 -13.53 -6.21
N ASP A 25 -0.23 -13.17 -5.34
CA ASP A 25 -1.51 -12.56 -5.74
C ASP A 25 -1.30 -11.19 -6.41
N PHE A 26 -0.33 -10.42 -5.92
CA PHE A 26 0.09 -9.15 -6.53
C PHE A 26 0.58 -9.35 -7.98
N ILE A 27 1.49 -10.30 -8.20
CA ILE A 27 2.03 -10.55 -9.54
C ILE A 27 0.92 -11.09 -10.46
N GLU A 28 0.08 -12.00 -9.99
CA GLU A 28 -1.06 -12.52 -10.76
C GLU A 28 -2.03 -11.40 -11.16
N PHE A 29 -2.27 -10.44 -10.28
CA PHE A 29 -3.17 -9.32 -10.55
C PHE A 29 -2.63 -8.34 -11.60
N PHE A 30 -1.36 -7.95 -11.48
CA PHE A 30 -0.78 -6.89 -12.33
C PHE A 30 -0.09 -7.42 -13.59
N ILE A 31 0.50 -8.61 -13.54
CA ILE A 31 1.30 -9.18 -14.62
C ILE A 31 1.01 -10.69 -14.72
N PRO A 32 -0.21 -11.09 -15.10
CA PRO A 32 -0.63 -12.49 -15.13
C PRO A 32 0.27 -13.37 -16.01
N GLU A 33 0.80 -12.85 -17.12
CA GLU A 33 1.71 -13.61 -17.99
C GLU A 33 3.04 -13.94 -17.26
N LEU A 34 3.48 -13.07 -16.35
CA LEU A 34 4.67 -13.34 -15.54
C LEU A 34 4.35 -14.37 -14.45
N TYR A 35 3.16 -14.26 -13.82
CA TYR A 35 2.71 -15.22 -12.81
C TYR A 35 2.73 -16.66 -13.34
N GLU A 36 2.24 -16.87 -14.56
CA GLU A 36 2.18 -18.18 -15.22
C GLU A 36 3.55 -18.86 -15.39
N VAL A 37 4.63 -18.09 -15.48
CA VAL A 37 5.98 -18.63 -15.70
C VAL A 37 6.86 -18.68 -14.45
N ILE A 38 6.41 -18.11 -13.34
CA ILE A 38 7.13 -18.14 -12.05
C ILE A 38 6.93 -19.49 -11.37
N ASP A 39 8.01 -20.02 -10.80
CA ASP A 39 8.00 -21.16 -9.89
C ASP A 39 8.02 -20.69 -8.44
N PHE A 40 6.84 -20.43 -7.88
CA PHE A 40 6.70 -20.01 -6.48
C PHE A 40 7.12 -21.07 -5.45
N ASN A 41 7.25 -22.36 -5.84
CA ASN A 41 7.75 -23.40 -4.94
C ASN A 41 9.24 -23.20 -4.61
N ARG A 42 9.98 -22.49 -5.47
CA ARG A 42 11.36 -22.10 -5.19
C ARG A 42 11.49 -20.88 -4.28
N GLY A 43 10.36 -20.27 -3.94
CA GLY A 43 10.31 -19.03 -3.16
C GLY A 43 10.69 -17.79 -3.97
N PHE A 44 10.81 -16.69 -3.25
CA PHE A 44 11.24 -15.39 -3.77
C PHE A 44 12.05 -14.66 -2.72
N GLU A 45 12.80 -13.64 -3.13
CA GLU A 45 13.68 -12.88 -2.24
C GLU A 45 13.55 -11.38 -2.52
N PHE A 46 13.27 -10.60 -1.46
CA PHE A 46 13.31 -9.15 -1.54
C PHE A 46 14.75 -8.64 -1.43
N LEU A 47 15.18 -7.83 -2.40
CA LEU A 47 16.53 -7.31 -2.53
C LEU A 47 16.61 -5.85 -2.04
N GLU A 48 16.13 -5.59 -0.82
CA GLU A 48 16.02 -4.22 -0.26
C GLU A 48 17.39 -3.57 -0.06
N GLN A 49 18.37 -4.33 0.41
CA GLN A 49 19.74 -3.83 0.62
C GLN A 49 20.42 -3.44 -0.70
N GLU A 50 20.17 -4.19 -1.75
CA GLU A 50 20.67 -3.92 -3.09
C GLU A 50 20.05 -2.65 -3.65
N LEU A 51 18.74 -2.51 -3.48
CA LEU A 51 17.99 -1.33 -3.91
C LEU A 51 18.45 -0.07 -3.17
N GLU A 52 18.61 -0.13 -1.85
CA GLU A 52 19.17 0.99 -1.08
C GLU A 52 20.55 1.45 -1.57
N LYS A 53 21.44 0.51 -1.91
CA LYS A 53 22.78 0.84 -2.44
C LYS A 53 22.71 1.57 -3.79
N ILE A 54 21.66 1.31 -4.57
CA ILE A 54 21.40 1.97 -5.86
C ILE A 54 20.84 3.38 -5.62
N ILE A 55 19.87 3.52 -4.71
CA ILE A 55 19.17 4.78 -4.42
C ILE A 55 20.11 5.80 -3.73
N LYS A 56 20.94 5.36 -2.76
CA LYS A 56 21.88 6.23 -2.02
C LYS A 56 22.85 7.01 -2.91
N LYS A 57 23.07 6.57 -4.13
CA LYS A 57 23.89 7.30 -5.13
C LYS A 57 23.12 8.42 -5.84
N SER A 58 21.83 8.55 -5.62
CA SER A 58 20.98 9.61 -6.19
C SER A 58 20.98 10.83 -5.28
N LYS A 59 21.33 12.02 -5.79
CA LYS A 59 21.35 13.28 -5.02
C LYS A 59 19.95 13.80 -4.66
N LYS A 60 18.88 13.28 -5.25
CA LYS A 60 17.47 13.63 -4.96
C LYS A 60 16.86 12.51 -4.11
N HIS A 61 17.10 12.54 -2.79
CA HIS A 61 16.51 11.56 -1.88
C HIS A 61 15.07 11.96 -1.52
N ARG A 62 14.08 11.40 -2.23
CA ARG A 62 12.73 11.26 -1.68
C ARG A 62 12.57 9.79 -1.25
N LYS A 63 11.84 9.57 -0.15
CA LYS A 63 11.50 8.21 0.32
C LYS A 63 10.46 7.64 -0.64
N TYR A 64 10.86 6.76 -1.54
CA TYR A 64 9.94 6.05 -2.45
C TYR A 64 9.61 4.67 -1.89
N THR A 65 8.43 4.20 -2.22
CA THR A 65 7.96 2.85 -1.92
C THR A 65 8.48 1.86 -2.95
N ASP A 66 9.79 1.79 -3.11
CA ASP A 66 10.36 0.89 -4.10
C ASP A 66 10.62 -0.49 -3.50
N LYS A 67 10.26 -1.52 -4.23
CA LYS A 67 10.60 -2.92 -3.94
C LYS A 67 11.33 -3.52 -5.13
N LEU A 68 12.40 -4.25 -4.85
CA LEU A 68 13.08 -5.08 -5.83
C LEU A 68 12.97 -6.54 -5.38
N VAL A 69 12.38 -7.37 -6.24
CA VAL A 69 12.13 -8.77 -5.93
C VAL A 69 12.83 -9.65 -6.93
N LYS A 70 13.49 -10.68 -6.45
CA LYS A 70 14.02 -11.78 -7.23
C LYS A 70 13.05 -12.96 -7.16
N VAL A 71 12.64 -13.46 -8.32
CA VAL A 71 11.84 -14.69 -8.46
C VAL A 71 12.55 -15.68 -9.38
N TYR A 72 12.14 -16.93 -9.36
CA TYR A 72 12.65 -17.97 -10.22
C TYR A 72 11.59 -18.37 -11.23
N LEU A 73 12.01 -18.60 -12.48
CA LEU A 73 11.12 -19.09 -13.52
C LEU A 73 11.11 -20.61 -13.55
N LYS A 74 10.05 -21.21 -14.07
CA LYS A 74 9.89 -22.66 -14.24
C LYS A 74 11.00 -23.28 -15.10
N ASP A 75 11.65 -22.50 -15.95
CA ASP A 75 12.83 -22.91 -16.75
C ASP A 75 14.15 -22.87 -15.96
N GLY A 76 14.10 -22.56 -14.67
CA GLY A 76 15.25 -22.50 -13.76
C GLY A 76 16.03 -21.18 -13.76
N LYS A 77 15.65 -20.20 -14.58
CA LYS A 77 16.30 -18.88 -14.61
C LYS A 77 15.78 -17.98 -13.49
N GLU A 78 16.62 -17.04 -13.08
CA GLU A 78 16.22 -15.95 -12.20
C GLU A 78 15.52 -14.84 -13.01
N GLN A 79 14.43 -14.32 -12.49
CA GLN A 79 13.82 -13.10 -12.98
C GLN A 79 13.77 -12.07 -11.85
N TRP A 80 14.18 -10.87 -12.13
CA TRP A 80 14.10 -9.76 -11.21
C TRP A 80 12.90 -8.87 -11.57
N ILE A 81 12.20 -8.39 -10.54
CA ILE A 81 11.07 -7.47 -10.69
C ILE A 81 11.39 -6.22 -9.89
N LEU A 82 11.46 -5.09 -10.56
CA LEU A 82 11.44 -3.78 -9.93
C LEU A 82 9.98 -3.35 -9.79
N ILE A 83 9.54 -3.16 -8.55
CA ILE A 83 8.21 -2.66 -8.24
C ILE A 83 8.36 -1.27 -7.64
N HIS A 84 7.76 -0.29 -8.29
CA HIS A 84 7.68 1.07 -7.81
C HIS A 84 6.22 1.42 -7.54
N ILE A 85 5.92 1.85 -6.31
CA ILE A 85 4.59 2.30 -5.91
C ILE A 85 4.69 3.79 -5.59
N GLU A 86 4.08 4.64 -6.39
CA GLU A 86 4.02 6.07 -6.15
C GLU A 86 2.84 6.40 -5.23
N LEU A 87 3.13 6.98 -4.07
CA LEU A 87 2.14 7.33 -3.04
C LEU A 87 1.88 8.83 -2.94
N GLN A 88 2.59 9.66 -3.67
CA GLN A 88 2.50 11.10 -3.55
C GLN A 88 1.58 11.70 -4.60
N GLY A 89 0.59 12.46 -4.14
CA GLY A 89 -0.40 13.13 -4.97
C GLY A 89 0.11 14.42 -5.61
N TYR A 90 1.34 14.45 -6.11
CA TYR A 90 1.82 15.58 -6.87
C TYR A 90 2.41 15.14 -8.21
N HIS A 91 2.24 15.96 -9.20
CA HIS A 91 2.82 15.79 -10.52
C HIS A 91 4.35 15.80 -10.44
N ASP A 92 4.99 14.80 -11.04
CA ASP A 92 6.44 14.71 -11.16
C ASP A 92 6.83 14.50 -12.61
N GLU A 93 7.23 15.56 -13.26
CA GLU A 93 7.65 15.53 -14.67
C GLU A 93 8.84 14.60 -14.92
N ASP A 94 9.69 14.38 -13.91
CA ASP A 94 10.88 13.54 -13.98
C ASP A 94 10.59 12.06 -13.66
N PHE A 95 9.33 11.65 -13.42
CA PHE A 95 9.00 10.29 -12.99
C PHE A 95 9.52 9.22 -13.95
N GLY A 96 9.27 9.38 -15.24
CA GLY A 96 9.74 8.45 -16.28
C GLY A 96 11.26 8.32 -16.32
N GLU A 97 11.98 9.45 -16.21
CA GLU A 97 13.45 9.46 -16.16
C GLU A 97 13.97 8.75 -14.89
N ARG A 98 13.28 8.90 -13.76
CA ARG A 98 13.64 8.18 -12.53
C ARG A 98 13.47 6.68 -12.68
N MET A 99 12.33 6.22 -13.23
CA MET A 99 12.08 4.80 -13.52
C MET A 99 13.16 4.22 -14.43
N PHE A 100 13.51 4.92 -15.50
CA PHE A 100 14.62 4.53 -16.37
C PHE A 100 15.95 4.50 -15.63
N THR A 101 16.25 5.51 -14.84
CA THR A 101 17.52 5.59 -14.09
C THR A 101 17.65 4.42 -13.11
N MET A 102 16.58 4.04 -12.43
CA MET A 102 16.58 2.88 -11.52
C MET A 102 16.75 1.57 -12.28
N PHE A 103 15.98 1.38 -13.35
CA PHE A 103 16.12 0.22 -14.24
C PHE A 103 17.55 0.09 -14.76
N TYR A 104 18.12 1.17 -15.30
CA TYR A 104 19.48 1.18 -15.82
C TYR A 104 20.52 0.81 -14.76
N ARG A 105 20.41 1.36 -13.56
CA ARG A 105 21.35 1.07 -12.45
C ARG A 105 21.27 -0.39 -11.99
N ILE A 106 20.07 -0.96 -11.97
CA ILE A 106 19.88 -2.38 -11.67
C ILE A 106 20.52 -3.22 -12.77
N TYR A 107 20.22 -2.90 -14.02
CA TYR A 107 20.77 -3.62 -15.16
C TYR A 107 22.31 -3.52 -15.22
N ASP A 108 22.85 -2.33 -15.09
CA ASP A 108 24.31 -2.09 -15.09
C ASP A 108 25.01 -2.89 -13.99
N ARG A 109 24.44 -2.90 -12.79
CA ARG A 109 25.05 -3.55 -11.63
C ARG A 109 24.93 -5.06 -11.64
N PHE A 110 23.78 -5.59 -12.00
CA PHE A 110 23.45 -7.00 -11.83
C PHE A 110 23.37 -7.77 -13.15
N GLN A 111 23.36 -7.09 -14.28
CA GLN A 111 23.27 -7.69 -15.63
C GLN A 111 22.08 -8.64 -15.74
N ARG A 112 20.93 -8.28 -15.13
CA ARG A 112 19.69 -9.06 -15.10
C ARG A 112 18.57 -8.34 -15.84
N LYS A 113 17.73 -9.12 -16.52
CA LYS A 113 16.47 -8.61 -17.07
C LYS A 113 15.55 -8.23 -15.93
N THR A 114 14.95 -7.06 -15.99
CA THR A 114 14.09 -6.52 -14.94
C THR A 114 12.76 -6.12 -15.53
N VAL A 115 11.68 -6.54 -14.89
CA VAL A 115 10.33 -6.05 -15.16
C VAL A 115 10.09 -4.87 -14.21
N ALA A 116 9.61 -3.76 -14.73
CA ALA A 116 9.30 -2.57 -13.95
C ALA A 116 7.81 -2.29 -13.96
N LEU A 117 7.26 -1.96 -12.79
CA LEU A 117 5.85 -1.66 -12.57
C LEU A 117 5.73 -0.41 -11.70
N ALA A 118 4.92 0.56 -12.12
CA ALA A 118 4.55 1.72 -11.34
C ALA A 118 3.05 1.67 -10.99
N ILE A 119 2.72 1.88 -9.71
CA ILE A 119 1.34 1.94 -9.23
C ILE A 119 1.11 3.32 -8.62
N PHE A 120 0.16 4.06 -9.19
CA PHE A 120 -0.17 5.41 -8.76
C PHE A 120 -1.35 5.38 -7.80
N THR A 121 -1.10 5.82 -6.57
CA THR A 121 -2.08 5.88 -5.47
C THR A 121 -2.47 7.30 -5.12
N ASP A 122 -2.19 8.27 -6.00
CA ASP A 122 -2.57 9.68 -5.85
C ASP A 122 -3.93 9.99 -6.46
N GLY A 123 -4.53 11.11 -6.06
CA GLY A 123 -5.84 11.59 -6.50
C GLY A 123 -5.83 12.42 -7.80
N GLU A 124 -4.70 12.56 -8.50
CA GLU A 124 -4.60 13.36 -9.72
C GLU A 124 -5.04 12.55 -10.94
N ALA A 125 -6.20 12.89 -11.50
CA ALA A 125 -6.71 12.23 -12.70
C ALA A 125 -5.81 12.51 -13.92
N GLY A 126 -5.55 11.46 -14.71
CA GLY A 126 -4.75 11.57 -15.95
C GLY A 126 -3.23 11.61 -15.76
N TYR A 127 -2.72 11.67 -14.52
CA TYR A 127 -1.30 11.53 -14.27
C TYR A 127 -0.94 10.05 -14.11
N GLN A 128 -0.45 9.45 -15.20
CA GLN A 128 -0.04 8.04 -15.25
C GLN A 128 1.09 7.86 -16.26
N PRO A 129 2.32 8.35 -15.99
CA PRO A 129 3.43 8.11 -16.87
C PRO A 129 3.75 6.61 -16.98
N ASP A 130 3.99 6.16 -18.22
CA ASP A 130 4.26 4.76 -18.57
C ASP A 130 5.59 4.56 -19.30
N ARG A 131 6.33 5.66 -19.55
CA ARG A 131 7.56 5.64 -20.34
C ARG A 131 8.50 6.78 -20.05
N PHE A 132 9.71 6.65 -20.53
CA PHE A 132 10.71 7.69 -20.65
C PHE A 132 11.25 7.71 -22.07
N ASP A 133 11.17 8.86 -22.73
CA ASP A 133 11.70 9.12 -24.05
C ASP A 133 12.86 10.11 -23.97
N TYR A 134 14.00 9.75 -24.54
CA TYR A 134 15.13 10.65 -24.69
C TYR A 134 15.42 10.82 -26.18
N ASP A 135 15.35 12.03 -26.67
CA ASP A 135 15.66 12.39 -28.06
C ASP A 135 16.55 13.63 -28.06
N TYR A 136 17.81 13.42 -28.40
CA TYR A 136 18.80 14.50 -28.52
C TYR A 136 19.68 14.27 -29.73
N PHE A 137 19.52 15.09 -30.74
CA PHE A 137 20.13 14.91 -32.06
C PHE A 137 19.80 13.54 -32.63
N GLN A 138 20.80 12.68 -32.84
CA GLN A 138 20.65 11.30 -33.39
C GLN A 138 20.64 10.24 -32.27
N THR A 139 20.77 10.65 -31.02
CA THR A 139 20.72 9.73 -29.88
C THR A 139 19.27 9.60 -29.41
N LYS A 140 18.73 8.39 -29.47
CA LYS A 140 17.36 8.09 -29.08
C LYS A 140 17.34 6.94 -28.09
N LEU A 141 16.51 7.06 -27.08
CA LEU A 141 16.18 6.02 -26.14
C LEU A 141 14.66 6.01 -25.93
N HIS A 142 14.08 4.85 -25.93
CA HIS A 142 12.70 4.62 -25.57
C HIS A 142 12.67 3.53 -24.49
N TYR A 143 12.05 3.82 -23.33
CA TYR A 143 11.90 2.91 -22.21
C TYR A 143 10.46 2.92 -21.73
N GLU A 144 9.79 1.77 -21.80
CA GLU A 144 8.41 1.56 -21.33
C GLU A 144 8.39 0.66 -20.10
N TYR A 145 7.40 0.85 -19.22
CA TYR A 145 7.16 0.02 -18.05
C TYR A 145 5.65 -0.11 -17.79
N PHE A 146 5.26 -1.13 -17.02
CA PHE A 146 3.88 -1.29 -16.61
C PHE A 146 3.47 -0.14 -15.70
N SER A 147 2.33 0.47 -16.02
CA SER A 147 1.79 1.60 -15.29
C SER A 147 0.33 1.35 -14.92
N TYR A 148 -0.01 1.53 -13.64
CA TYR A 148 -1.36 1.25 -13.15
C TYR A 148 -1.83 2.38 -12.24
N LYS A 149 -2.97 3.00 -12.57
CA LYS A 149 -3.59 4.08 -11.81
C LYS A 149 -4.79 3.55 -11.04
N ILE A 150 -4.72 3.56 -9.69
CA ILE A 150 -5.80 3.05 -8.84
C ILE A 150 -7.09 3.88 -9.02
N LEU A 151 -6.96 5.21 -9.10
CA LEU A 151 -8.12 6.12 -9.23
C LEU A 151 -8.98 5.84 -10.47
N GLU A 152 -8.39 5.34 -11.54
CA GLU A 152 -9.06 5.10 -12.83
C GLU A 152 -9.70 3.70 -12.92
N GLN A 153 -9.59 2.90 -11.86
CA GLN A 153 -10.15 1.56 -11.86
C GLN A 153 -11.66 1.56 -11.63
N LYS A 154 -12.33 0.59 -12.25
CA LYS A 154 -13.76 0.40 -12.09
C LYS A 154 -14.04 -0.52 -10.90
N GLU A 155 -14.86 -0.02 -9.99
CA GLU A 155 -15.26 -0.74 -8.77
C GLU A 155 -15.85 -2.11 -9.08
N GLU A 156 -16.73 -2.20 -10.07
CA GLU A 156 -17.41 -3.44 -10.45
C GLU A 156 -16.44 -4.52 -10.97
N GLU A 157 -15.36 -4.12 -11.64
CA GLU A 157 -14.33 -5.03 -12.11
C GLU A 157 -13.50 -5.57 -10.95
N LEU A 158 -13.12 -4.70 -10.00
CA LEU A 158 -12.40 -5.10 -8.79
C LEU A 158 -13.24 -6.04 -7.91
N ILE A 159 -14.52 -5.73 -7.73
CA ILE A 159 -15.44 -6.59 -6.96
C ILE A 159 -15.63 -7.96 -7.64
N LYS A 160 -15.63 -8.06 -8.96
CA LYS A 160 -15.77 -9.33 -9.68
C LYS A 160 -14.49 -10.15 -9.74
N SER A 161 -13.35 -9.53 -9.53
CA SER A 161 -12.06 -10.23 -9.58
C SER A 161 -11.99 -11.29 -8.50
N GLU A 162 -11.58 -12.50 -8.84
CA GLU A 162 -11.34 -13.59 -7.88
C GLU A 162 -9.99 -13.45 -7.17
N ASN A 163 -9.09 -12.63 -7.73
CA ASN A 163 -7.78 -12.39 -7.14
C ASN A 163 -7.91 -11.55 -5.85
N PRO A 164 -7.38 -12.04 -4.70
CA PRO A 164 -7.50 -11.33 -3.43
C PRO A 164 -6.88 -9.94 -3.42
N PHE A 165 -5.83 -9.71 -4.22
CA PHE A 165 -5.16 -8.41 -4.29
C PHE A 165 -6.07 -7.29 -4.84
N ALA A 166 -7.12 -7.66 -5.59
CA ALA A 166 -8.15 -6.72 -6.03
C ALA A 166 -8.83 -6.00 -4.85
N MET A 167 -8.94 -6.64 -3.67
CA MET A 167 -9.50 -6.02 -2.47
C MET A 167 -8.58 -4.93 -1.90
N ALA A 168 -7.27 -5.12 -1.96
CA ALA A 168 -6.32 -4.07 -1.59
C ALA A 168 -6.40 -2.87 -2.56
N VAL A 169 -6.51 -3.13 -3.86
CA VAL A 169 -6.70 -2.07 -4.88
C VAL A 169 -8.02 -1.33 -4.65
N LEU A 170 -9.10 -2.05 -4.32
CA LEU A 170 -10.41 -1.46 -4.03
C LEU A 170 -10.37 -0.60 -2.76
N ALA A 171 -9.65 -1.02 -1.72
CA ALA A 171 -9.43 -0.20 -0.52
C ALA A 171 -8.68 1.09 -0.84
N GLY A 172 -7.64 1.02 -1.68
CA GLY A 172 -6.94 2.19 -2.19
C GLY A 172 -7.87 3.13 -2.97
N LEU A 173 -8.69 2.59 -3.87
CA LEU A 173 -9.68 3.35 -4.64
C LEU A 173 -10.69 4.07 -3.73
N TYR A 174 -11.21 3.39 -2.72
CA TYR A 174 -12.14 3.98 -1.76
C TYR A 174 -11.49 5.05 -0.90
N THR A 175 -10.24 4.85 -0.49
CA THR A 175 -9.45 5.85 0.22
C THR A 175 -9.32 7.13 -0.62
N LEU A 176 -8.96 7.02 -1.91
CA LEU A 176 -8.84 8.17 -2.82
C LEU A 176 -10.18 8.88 -3.04
N LYS A 177 -11.27 8.13 -3.26
CA LYS A 177 -12.63 8.69 -3.43
C LYS A 177 -13.12 9.46 -2.20
N THR A 178 -12.63 9.11 -1.01
CA THR A 178 -13.03 9.72 0.27
C THR A 178 -11.94 10.59 0.88
N GLU A 179 -10.93 11.00 0.12
CA GLU A 179 -9.87 11.86 0.60
C GLU A 179 -10.42 13.23 1.05
N GLY A 180 -9.98 13.68 2.24
CA GLY A 180 -10.37 14.95 2.87
C GLY A 180 -10.97 14.76 4.26
N LYS A 181 -11.21 15.89 4.95
CA LYS A 181 -11.59 15.95 6.38
C LYS A 181 -13.07 16.24 6.63
N SER A 182 -13.93 16.25 5.61
CA SER A 182 -15.36 16.50 5.83
C SER A 182 -16.05 15.30 6.48
N ILE A 183 -17.05 15.56 7.33
CA ILE A 183 -17.85 14.52 8.00
C ILE A 183 -18.47 13.57 6.96
N SER A 184 -19.07 14.09 5.90
CA SER A 184 -19.68 13.28 4.82
C SER A 184 -18.68 12.34 4.14
N LYS A 185 -17.40 12.74 4.00
CA LYS A 185 -16.37 11.86 3.46
C LYS A 185 -15.96 10.77 4.45
N ALA A 186 -15.94 11.08 5.75
CA ALA A 186 -15.67 10.10 6.79
C ALA A 186 -16.79 9.05 6.89
N GLU A 187 -18.04 9.47 6.84
CA GLU A 187 -19.21 8.57 6.78
C GLU A 187 -19.18 7.66 5.54
N THR A 188 -18.88 8.23 4.36
CA THR A 188 -18.75 7.44 3.12
C THR A 188 -17.60 6.43 3.24
N ARG A 189 -16.48 6.81 3.85
CA ARG A 189 -15.34 5.91 4.08
C ARG A 189 -15.71 4.78 5.05
N TYR A 190 -16.47 5.07 6.08
CA TYR A 190 -17.00 4.08 7.01
C TYR A 190 -17.86 3.02 6.28
N GLU A 191 -18.80 3.45 5.45
CA GLU A 191 -19.63 2.53 4.66
C GLU A 191 -18.80 1.67 3.69
N PHE A 192 -17.80 2.26 3.04
CA PHE A 192 -16.89 1.52 2.17
C PHE A 192 -16.04 0.51 2.93
N LYS A 193 -15.52 0.89 4.10
CA LYS A 193 -14.73 0.01 4.96
C LYS A 193 -15.56 -1.18 5.44
N LYS A 194 -16.78 -0.94 5.89
CA LYS A 194 -17.75 -1.98 6.28
C LYS A 194 -18.07 -2.92 5.13
N ARG A 195 -18.35 -2.38 3.95
CA ARG A 195 -18.61 -3.18 2.73
C ARG A 195 -17.43 -4.09 2.37
N LEU A 196 -16.20 -3.58 2.44
CA LEU A 196 -15.00 -4.38 2.18
C LEU A 196 -14.84 -5.54 3.17
N SER A 197 -15.04 -5.30 4.46
CA SER A 197 -14.98 -6.34 5.49
C SER A 197 -15.99 -7.46 5.23
N LYS A 198 -17.20 -7.09 4.82
CA LYS A 198 -18.24 -8.05 4.43
C LYS A 198 -17.84 -8.86 3.19
N LEU A 199 -17.33 -8.21 2.16
CA LEU A 199 -16.84 -8.88 0.95
C LEU A 199 -15.72 -9.87 1.25
N LEU A 200 -14.77 -9.52 2.13
CA LEU A 200 -13.70 -10.42 2.53
C LEU A 200 -14.23 -11.67 3.23
N LYS A 201 -15.22 -11.52 4.12
CA LYS A 201 -15.88 -12.65 4.79
C LYS A 201 -16.59 -13.56 3.79
N GLU A 202 -17.39 -12.97 2.88
CA GLU A 202 -18.16 -13.72 1.88
C GLU A 202 -17.26 -14.53 0.93
N ARG A 203 -16.05 -14.05 0.66
CA ARG A 203 -15.08 -14.72 -0.22
C ARG A 203 -14.37 -15.91 0.42
N GLY A 204 -14.39 -16.03 1.74
CA GLY A 204 -13.83 -17.18 2.44
C GLY A 204 -12.35 -17.40 2.20
N TYR A 205 -11.56 -16.34 2.14
CA TYR A 205 -10.11 -16.45 2.01
C TYR A 205 -9.50 -17.25 3.16
N LEU A 206 -8.35 -17.87 2.91
CA LEU A 206 -7.55 -18.49 3.97
C LEU A 206 -7.24 -17.44 5.06
N GLU A 207 -7.21 -17.91 6.32
CA GLU A 207 -7.06 -17.06 7.50
C GLU A 207 -5.93 -16.01 7.37
N LYS A 208 -4.75 -16.43 6.93
CA LYS A 208 -3.62 -15.49 6.74
C LYS A 208 -3.95 -14.38 5.74
N LYS A 209 -4.48 -14.70 4.57
CA LYS A 209 -4.85 -13.71 3.56
C LYS A 209 -5.94 -12.77 4.04
N PHE A 210 -6.91 -13.30 4.78
CA PHE A 210 -7.97 -12.51 5.40
C PHE A 210 -7.39 -11.49 6.39
N ILE A 211 -6.50 -11.93 7.29
CA ILE A 211 -5.82 -11.07 8.27
C ILE A 211 -4.99 -9.99 7.58
N ASP A 212 -4.19 -10.35 6.58
CA ASP A 212 -3.34 -9.41 5.85
C ASP A 212 -4.17 -8.31 5.16
N LEU A 213 -5.27 -8.68 4.49
CA LEU A 213 -6.18 -7.75 3.84
C LEU A 213 -6.94 -6.89 4.85
N MET A 214 -7.47 -7.47 5.93
CA MET A 214 -8.16 -6.70 6.98
C MET A 214 -7.23 -5.67 7.62
N SER A 215 -5.98 -6.08 7.95
CA SER A 215 -4.97 -5.19 8.52
C SER A 215 -4.62 -4.04 7.56
N PHE A 216 -4.50 -4.33 6.26
CA PHE A 216 -4.26 -3.32 5.25
C PHE A 216 -5.44 -2.34 5.12
N ILE A 217 -6.67 -2.86 4.99
CA ILE A 217 -7.90 -2.04 4.86
C ILE A 217 -8.06 -1.16 6.09
N ASP A 218 -7.92 -1.75 7.28
CA ASP A 218 -8.01 -1.02 8.54
C ASP A 218 -6.99 0.11 8.62
N GLY A 219 -5.75 -0.16 8.22
CA GLY A 219 -4.68 0.82 8.24
C GLY A 219 -4.80 1.94 7.20
N ILE A 220 -5.26 1.64 5.96
CA ILE A 220 -5.31 2.64 4.88
C ILE A 220 -6.60 3.46 4.90
N MET A 221 -7.71 2.88 5.37
CA MET A 221 -9.03 3.53 5.47
C MET A 221 -9.28 4.07 6.87
N PHE A 222 -8.42 4.96 7.33
CA PHE A 222 -8.51 5.58 8.65
C PHE A 222 -9.83 6.35 8.84
N LEU A 223 -10.51 6.13 9.97
CA LEU A 223 -11.73 6.80 10.38
C LEU A 223 -11.48 7.71 11.59
N PRO A 224 -12.31 8.75 11.82
CA PRO A 224 -12.37 9.43 13.12
C PRO A 224 -12.71 8.47 14.27
N ASP A 225 -12.26 8.81 15.49
CA ASP A 225 -12.37 7.93 16.67
C ASP A 225 -13.80 7.40 16.92
N GLU A 226 -14.82 8.24 16.76
CA GLU A 226 -16.23 7.85 16.96
C GLU A 226 -16.68 6.80 15.95
N LEU A 227 -16.34 7.00 14.68
CA LEU A 227 -16.69 6.07 13.60
C LEU A 227 -15.85 4.77 13.66
N GLU A 228 -14.61 4.83 14.16
CA GLU A 228 -13.79 3.64 14.35
C GLU A 228 -14.39 2.71 15.41
N ILE A 229 -14.89 3.28 16.53
CA ILE A 229 -15.57 2.52 17.58
C ILE A 229 -16.88 1.88 17.06
N GLU A 230 -17.63 2.62 16.25
CA GLU A 230 -18.87 2.10 15.63
C GLU A 230 -18.57 0.98 14.64
N TYR A 231 -17.56 1.18 13.79
CA TYR A 231 -17.09 0.17 12.83
C TYR A 231 -16.68 -1.14 13.54
N GLU A 232 -15.96 -1.07 14.66
CA GLU A 232 -15.59 -2.26 15.42
C GLU A 232 -16.80 -3.05 15.92
N LYS A 233 -17.83 -2.36 16.42
CA LYS A 233 -19.07 -3.03 16.86
C LYS A 233 -19.74 -3.75 15.71
N ASP A 234 -19.89 -3.08 14.57
CA ASP A 234 -20.52 -3.62 13.38
C ASP A 234 -19.75 -4.84 12.83
N VAL A 235 -18.41 -4.75 12.78
CA VAL A 235 -17.57 -5.86 12.31
C VAL A 235 -17.65 -7.06 13.27
N LYS A 236 -17.69 -6.86 14.57
CA LYS A 236 -17.88 -7.95 15.53
C LYS A 236 -19.23 -8.64 15.40
N GLU A 237 -20.29 -7.88 15.13
CA GLU A 237 -21.64 -8.41 14.94
C GLU A 237 -21.77 -9.15 13.59
N GLU A 238 -21.29 -8.57 12.52
CA GLU A 238 -21.43 -9.11 11.16
C GLU A 238 -20.44 -10.25 10.85
N ILE A 239 -19.19 -10.12 11.26
CA ILE A 239 -18.15 -11.10 10.94
C ILE A 239 -18.20 -12.28 11.91
N GLY A 240 -18.77 -12.11 13.14
CA GLY A 240 -18.95 -13.19 14.10
C GLY A 240 -17.62 -13.84 14.52
N GLY A 241 -16.52 -13.12 14.40
CA GLY A 241 -15.20 -13.59 14.71
C GLY A 241 -14.84 -13.34 16.17
N GLY A 242 -14.27 -14.35 16.81
CA GLY A 242 -13.65 -14.16 18.12
C GLY A 242 -12.58 -13.04 18.08
N GLN A 243 -12.25 -12.53 19.22
CA GLN A 243 -11.37 -11.39 19.48
C GLN A 243 -9.96 -11.43 18.83
N ASP A 244 -9.62 -12.50 18.08
CA ASP A 244 -8.25 -12.82 17.67
C ASP A 244 -8.00 -12.80 16.15
N MET A 245 -8.96 -12.36 15.32
CA MET A 245 -8.80 -12.45 13.86
C MET A 245 -7.82 -11.43 13.26
N VAL A 246 -7.65 -10.27 13.87
CA VAL A 246 -6.63 -9.27 13.51
C VAL A 246 -5.87 -8.88 14.77
N PRO A 247 -4.52 -8.93 14.77
CA PRO A 247 -3.74 -8.50 15.92
C PRO A 247 -4.13 -7.08 16.35
N MET A 248 -4.53 -6.91 17.61
CA MET A 248 -5.06 -5.65 18.13
C MET A 248 -4.08 -4.48 17.93
N GLU A 249 -2.78 -4.76 17.99
CA GLU A 249 -1.71 -3.79 17.79
C GLU A 249 -1.63 -3.22 16.36
N LEU A 250 -2.24 -3.91 15.41
CA LEU A 250 -2.26 -3.49 13.99
C LEU A 250 -3.54 -2.77 13.61
N THR A 251 -4.54 -2.72 14.49
CA THR A 251 -5.83 -2.09 14.21
C THR A 251 -5.81 -0.59 14.48
N ASN A 252 -6.61 0.17 13.73
CA ASN A 252 -6.85 1.58 14.03
C ASN A 252 -7.52 1.77 15.40
N LEU A 253 -8.27 0.79 15.86
CA LEU A 253 -8.88 0.78 17.19
C LEU A 253 -7.83 0.85 18.30
N TYR A 254 -6.74 0.09 18.21
CA TYR A 254 -5.65 0.18 19.18
C TYR A 254 -5.05 1.59 19.22
N ARG A 255 -4.87 2.24 18.07
CA ARG A 255 -4.43 3.64 17.98
C ARG A 255 -5.46 4.60 18.54
N THR A 256 -6.74 4.38 18.23
CA THR A 256 -7.87 5.15 18.77
C THR A 256 -7.90 5.05 20.29
N GLY A 257 -7.76 3.84 20.84
CA GLY A 257 -7.67 3.62 22.29
C GLY A 257 -6.51 4.36 22.96
N ILE A 258 -5.32 4.34 22.33
CA ILE A 258 -4.15 5.11 22.80
C ILE A 258 -4.43 6.62 22.74
N ASN A 259 -5.05 7.13 21.68
CA ASN A 259 -5.35 8.55 21.52
C ASN A 259 -6.38 9.04 22.52
N ILE A 260 -7.43 8.24 22.77
CA ILE A 260 -8.46 8.55 23.79
C ILE A 260 -7.82 8.57 25.17
N GLY A 261 -7.11 7.53 25.57
CA GLY A 261 -6.45 7.47 26.86
C GLY A 261 -5.42 8.60 27.09
N ARG A 262 -4.76 9.06 26.00
CA ARG A 262 -3.85 10.20 26.06
C ARG A 262 -4.59 11.53 26.26
N LYS A 263 -5.74 11.73 25.57
CA LYS A 263 -6.60 12.92 25.77
C LYS A 263 -7.14 12.96 27.20
N GLU A 264 -7.73 11.87 27.66
CA GLU A 264 -8.26 11.76 29.04
C GLU A 264 -7.16 12.02 30.07
N GLY A 265 -5.97 11.46 29.92
CA GLY A 265 -4.84 11.68 30.81
C GLY A 265 -4.33 13.14 30.81
N ILE A 266 -4.43 13.86 29.70
CA ILE A 266 -4.11 15.30 29.62
C ILE A 266 -5.20 16.12 30.33
N GLU A 267 -6.48 15.83 30.10
CA GLU A 267 -7.61 16.52 30.72
C GLU A 267 -7.58 16.34 32.27
N GLU A 268 -7.40 15.11 32.74
CA GLU A 268 -7.21 14.85 34.20
C GLU A 268 -5.97 15.57 34.77
N GLY A 269 -4.89 15.63 34.01
CA GLY A 269 -3.67 16.34 34.42
C GLY A 269 -3.88 17.84 34.58
N ILE A 270 -4.64 18.44 33.65
CA ILE A 270 -5.02 19.87 33.69
C ILE A 270 -5.94 20.14 34.90
N GLU A 271 -6.97 19.30 35.10
CA GLU A 271 -7.92 19.44 36.20
C GLU A 271 -7.23 19.36 37.57
N LYS A 272 -6.38 18.35 37.77
CA LYS A 272 -5.56 18.21 38.97
C LYS A 272 -4.52 19.33 39.15
N GLY A 273 -4.05 19.94 38.04
CA GLY A 273 -3.18 21.12 38.09
C GLY A 273 -3.92 22.36 38.58
N ILE A 274 -5.12 22.61 38.07
CA ILE A 274 -5.97 23.74 38.47
C ILE A 274 -6.39 23.60 39.95
N GLU A 275 -6.78 22.42 40.40
CA GLU A 275 -7.15 22.18 41.84
C GLU A 275 -5.99 22.48 42.79
N LYS A 276 -4.74 22.22 42.39
CA LYS A 276 -3.56 22.51 43.19
C LYS A 276 -3.16 23.98 43.23
N GLU A 277 -3.54 24.78 42.24
CA GLU A 277 -3.28 26.24 42.24
C GLU A 277 -4.34 27.01 43.02
N ILE A 278 -5.51 26.42 43.31
CA ILE A 278 -6.63 27.04 44.02
C ILE A 278 -6.60 26.69 45.51
N SER A 279 -5.84 25.71 45.95
CA SER A 279 -5.66 25.28 47.32
C SER A 279 -4.38 25.83 47.94
#